data_6213494f03a47bd69d4681f2cc859ff0
#
_entry.id   6213494f03a47bd69d4681f2cc859ff0
#
_cell.length_a   1.000
_cell.length_b   1.000
_cell.length_c   1.000
_cell.angle_alpha   90.00
_cell.angle_beta   90.00
_cell.angle_gamma   90.00
#
_symmetry.space_group_name_H-M   'P 1'
#
loop_
_entity.id
_entity.type
_entity.pdbx_description
1 polymer ?
#
loop_
_entity_poly.entity_id
_entity_poly.type
_entity_poly.pdbx_seq_one_letter_code
_entity_poly.pdbx_strand_id
1 'polypeptide(L)' 'MAEGIIKWFSDRKGFGFIEFEGGQQDVFVHYSSIAMDGFKTLNEGDKVSFDLEEGQRGPVAKNVLKL' A
#
# COMPACT_ATOMS: atom_id res chain seq x y z
N MET A 1 12.03 4.40 -4.23
CA MET A 1 10.63 4.59 -3.88
C MET A 1 9.75 4.23 -5.05
N ALA A 2 8.75 3.44 -4.80
CA ALA A 2 7.78 3.06 -5.82
C ALA A 2 6.51 3.87 -5.62
N GLU A 3 5.70 3.98 -6.67
CA GLU A 3 4.42 4.66 -6.61
C GLU A 3 3.35 3.75 -7.19
N GLY A 4 2.16 3.86 -6.63
CA GLY A 4 1.04 3.07 -7.09
C GLY A 4 -0.27 3.68 -6.66
N ILE A 5 -1.35 2.99 -7.00
CA ILE A 5 -2.70 3.45 -6.69
C ILE A 5 -3.38 2.37 -5.85
N ILE A 6 -4.07 2.79 -4.82
CA ILE A 6 -4.79 1.87 -3.95
C ILE A 6 -5.90 1.21 -4.75
N LYS A 7 -5.82 -0.10 -4.89
CA LYS A 7 -6.84 -0.88 -5.58
C LYS A 7 -8.04 -1.07 -4.68
N TRP A 8 -7.81 -1.41 -3.42
CA TRP A 8 -8.81 -1.41 -2.37
C TRP A 8 -8.09 -1.46 -1.03
N PHE A 9 -8.77 -0.99 0.00
CA PHE A 9 -8.24 -1.02 1.36
C PHE A 9 -9.39 -1.16 2.33
N SER A 10 -9.22 -2.02 3.33
CA SER A 10 -10.23 -2.22 4.37
C SER A 10 -9.66 -1.76 5.71
N ASP A 11 -10.11 -0.60 6.20
CA ASP A 11 -9.69 -0.10 7.50
C ASP A 11 -10.19 -0.99 8.63
N ARG A 12 -11.25 -1.74 8.38
CA ARG A 12 -11.77 -2.70 9.34
C ARG A 12 -10.81 -3.88 9.52
N LYS A 13 -10.28 -4.39 8.41
CA LYS A 13 -9.33 -5.50 8.42
C LYS A 13 -7.90 -5.03 8.58
N GLY A 14 -7.63 -3.77 8.28
CA GLY A 14 -6.31 -3.19 8.42
C GLY A 14 -5.35 -3.52 7.29
N PHE A 15 -5.85 -3.89 6.11
CA PHE A 15 -4.97 -4.16 4.98
C PHE A 15 -5.68 -3.94 3.65
N GLY A 16 -4.88 -3.92 2.60
CA GLY A 16 -5.39 -3.75 1.25
C GLY A 16 -4.32 -4.05 0.23
N PHE A 17 -4.54 -3.59 -0.99
CA PHE A 17 -3.62 -3.82 -2.09
C PHE A 17 -3.40 -2.56 -2.90
N ILE A 18 -2.17 -2.41 -3.37
CA ILE A 18 -1.75 -1.31 -4.23
C ILE A 18 -1.54 -1.88 -5.63
N GLU A 19 -2.11 -1.23 -6.62
CA GLU A 19 -1.81 -1.53 -8.02
C GLU A 19 -0.52 -0.81 -8.37
N PHE A 20 0.54 -1.59 -8.53
CA PHE A 20 1.89 -1.05 -8.72
C PHE A 20 2.12 -0.75 -10.20
N GLU A 21 2.42 0.50 -10.48
CA GLU A 21 2.75 0.95 -11.84
C GLU A 21 4.05 0.28 -12.28
N GLY A 22 4.00 -0.45 -13.38
CA GLY A 22 5.17 -1.16 -13.89
C GLY A 22 5.32 -2.56 -13.33
N GLY A 23 4.48 -2.97 -12.39
CA GLY A 23 4.46 -4.31 -11.87
C GLY A 23 3.26 -5.09 -12.39
N GLN A 24 3.35 -6.40 -12.34
CA GLN A 24 2.26 -7.27 -12.79
C GLN A 24 1.46 -7.85 -11.64
N GLN A 25 1.92 -7.66 -10.42
CA GLN A 25 1.26 -8.20 -9.24
C GLN A 25 0.83 -7.05 -8.33
N ASP A 26 -0.30 -7.26 -7.65
CA ASP A 26 -0.74 -6.32 -6.64
C ASP A 26 0.21 -6.39 -5.44
N VAL A 27 0.45 -5.25 -4.82
CA VAL A 27 1.36 -5.14 -3.67
C VAL A 27 0.51 -5.08 -2.40
N PHE A 28 0.77 -5.99 -1.48
CA PHE A 28 0.05 -6.03 -0.20
C PHE A 28 0.49 -4.87 0.68
N VAL A 29 -0.48 -4.22 1.33
CA VAL A 29 -0.19 -3.15 2.29
C VAL A 29 -0.99 -3.38 3.56
N HIS A 30 -0.31 -3.28 4.70
CA HIS A 30 -0.94 -3.39 6.02
C HIS A 30 -0.91 -2.02 6.70
N TYR A 31 -1.92 -1.74 7.53
CA TYR A 31 -2.01 -0.41 8.14
C TYR A 31 -0.75 -0.05 8.94
N SER A 32 -0.06 -1.05 9.50
CA SER A 32 1.18 -0.81 10.24
C SER A 32 2.32 -0.35 9.35
N SER A 33 2.19 -0.51 8.04
CA SER A 33 3.18 -0.07 7.06
C SER A 33 2.91 1.33 6.55
N ILE A 34 1.82 1.95 6.96
CA ILE A 34 1.47 3.31 6.53
C ILE A 34 2.21 4.29 7.43
N ALA A 35 3.04 5.12 6.81
CA ALA A 35 3.89 6.07 7.54
C ALA A 35 3.26 7.46 7.58
N MET A 36 1.99 7.54 7.99
CA MET A 36 1.26 8.80 8.10
C MET A 36 0.89 9.05 9.53
N ASP A 37 0.91 10.32 9.92
CA ASP A 37 0.42 10.73 11.24
C ASP A 37 -1.10 10.71 11.24
N GLY A 38 -1.68 10.33 12.36
CA GLY A 38 -3.13 10.35 12.52
C GLY A 38 -3.81 9.14 11.91
N PHE A 39 -4.79 9.38 11.06
CA PHE A 39 -5.60 8.30 10.47
C PHE A 39 -4.80 7.49 9.47
N LYS A 40 -4.59 6.22 9.79
CA LYS A 40 -3.85 5.31 8.92
C LYS A 40 -4.82 4.54 8.03
N THR A 41 -5.55 5.28 7.21
CA THR A 41 -6.51 4.69 6.30
C THR A 41 -6.27 5.21 4.89
N LEU A 42 -6.52 4.36 3.91
CA LEU A 42 -6.38 4.68 2.50
C LEU A 42 -7.69 4.35 1.80
N ASN A 43 -7.98 5.10 0.75
CA ASN A 43 -9.19 4.90 -0.03
C ASN A 43 -8.84 4.41 -1.42
N GLU A 44 -9.79 3.68 -2.02
CA GLU A 44 -9.65 3.22 -3.40
C GLU A 44 -9.36 4.41 -4.31
N GLY A 45 -8.33 4.27 -5.15
CA GLY A 45 -7.94 5.30 -6.08
C GLY A 45 -6.90 6.28 -5.55
N ASP A 46 -6.55 6.21 -4.27
CA ASP A 46 -5.53 7.08 -3.70
C ASP A 46 -4.16 6.74 -4.27
N LYS A 47 -3.41 7.78 -4.61
CA LYS A 47 -2.05 7.61 -5.09
C LYS A 47 -1.10 7.63 -3.89
N VAL A 48 -0.20 6.67 -3.85
CA VAL A 48 0.73 6.51 -2.72
C VAL A 48 2.14 6.25 -3.22
N SER A 49 3.11 6.58 -2.37
CA SER A 49 4.49 6.15 -2.56
C SER A 49 4.83 5.13 -1.47
N PHE A 50 5.72 4.23 -1.77
CA PHE A 50 6.07 3.16 -0.84
C PHE A 50 7.40 2.54 -1.20
N ASP A 51 7.96 1.78 -0.26
CA ASP A 51 9.13 0.97 -0.49
C ASP A 51 8.66 -0.46 -0.76
N LEU A 52 9.10 -1.03 -1.87
CA LEU A 52 8.72 -2.37 -2.26
C LEU A 52 9.65 -3.39 -1.61
N GLU A 53 9.07 -4.37 -0.94
CA GLU A 53 9.83 -5.46 -0.32
C GLU A 53 9.22 -6.80 -0.72
N GLU A 54 10.06 -7.82 -0.75
CA GLU A 54 9.61 -9.17 -1.01
C GLU A 54 9.19 -9.84 0.29
N GLY A 55 7.93 -10.20 0.39
CA GLY A 55 7.41 -10.94 1.52
C GLY A 55 7.28 -12.42 1.19
N GLN A 56 6.86 -13.21 2.18
CA GLN A 56 6.69 -14.64 1.99
C GLN A 56 5.58 -14.97 1.01
N ARG A 57 4.59 -14.09 0.92
CA ARG A 57 3.43 -14.30 0.04
C ARG A 57 3.47 -13.43 -1.20
N GLY A 58 4.60 -12.78 -1.46
CA GLY A 58 4.74 -11.90 -2.60
C GLY A 58 5.15 -10.50 -2.18
N PRO A 59 5.06 -9.52 -3.08
CA PRO A 59 5.51 -8.18 -2.79
C PRO A 59 4.65 -7.49 -1.75
N VAL A 60 5.31 -6.74 -0.85
CA VAL A 60 4.64 -5.97 0.20
C VAL A 60 5.16 -4.54 0.18
N ALA A 61 4.31 -3.61 0.61
CA ALA A 61 4.66 -2.19 0.69
C ALA A 61 5.04 -1.82 2.12
N LYS A 62 6.09 -1.00 2.23
CA LYS A 62 6.54 -0.45 3.50
C LYS A 62 6.65 1.06 3.37
N ASN A 63 6.54 1.75 4.50
CA ASN A 63 6.66 3.21 4.55
C ASN A 63 5.73 3.88 3.54
N VAL A 64 4.48 3.47 3.55
CA VAL A 64 3.48 3.97 2.61
C VAL A 64 3.06 5.38 2.98
N LEU A 65 3.13 6.28 2.01
CA LEU A 65 2.74 7.67 2.17
C LEU A 65 1.74 8.04 1.09
N LYS A 66 0.68 8.72 1.49
CA LYS A 66 -0.30 9.23 0.55
C LYS A 66 0.27 10.47 -0.15
N LEU A 67 0.18 10.48 -1.46
CA LEU A 67 0.67 11.61 -2.27
C LEU A 67 -0.39 12.68 -2.47
#